data_4596325586aee67ff824299c0837a15a
#
_entry.id   4596325586aee67ff824299c0837a15a
#
_cell.length_a   1.000
_cell.length_b   1.000
_cell.length_c   1.000
_cell.angle_alpha   90.00
_cell.angle_beta   90.00
_cell.angle_gamma   90.00
#
_symmetry.space_group_name_H-M   'P 1'
#
loop_
_entity.id
_entity.type
_entity.pdbx_description
1 polymer ?
#
loop_
_entity_poly.entity_id
_entity_poly.type
_entity_poly.pdbx_seq_one_letter_code
_entity_poly.pdbx_strand_id
1 'polypeptide(L)'
;MTSPDSTVVDPDGHRVVLENDHVRILEVRVAEGQELPIHFHPPRAVVAIGSYRLRSVDADGDVEIIDRRPGDVGWTDHEEHEVRVLIGRSTRSRSR
;
A
#
# COMPACT_ATOMS: atom_id res chain seq x y z
N MET A 1 -14.27 -13.13 10.12
CA MET A 1 -14.66 -12.22 9.04
C MET A 1 -13.42 -11.66 8.37
N THR A 2 -13.44 -11.65 7.05
CA THR A 2 -12.28 -11.20 6.28
C THR A 2 -12.31 -9.69 6.10
N SER A 3 -11.16 -9.06 6.19
CA SER A 3 -11.04 -7.63 5.91
C SER A 3 -11.34 -7.37 4.44
N PRO A 4 -11.82 -6.17 4.09
CA PRO A 4 -12.05 -5.85 2.69
C PRO A 4 -10.74 -5.70 1.92
N ASP A 5 -10.81 -5.89 0.62
CA ASP A 5 -9.68 -5.69 -0.27
C ASP A 5 -9.28 -4.22 -0.29
N SER A 6 -8.01 -3.94 -0.52
CA SER A 6 -7.51 -2.58 -0.54
C SER A 6 -8.19 -1.71 -1.60
N THR A 7 -8.60 -2.31 -2.71
CA THR A 7 -9.29 -1.56 -3.76
C THR A 7 -10.71 -1.15 -3.35
N VAL A 8 -11.29 -1.85 -2.39
CA VAL A 8 -12.61 -1.51 -1.86
C VAL A 8 -12.48 -0.40 -0.83
N VAL A 9 -11.43 -0.46 0.00
CA VAL A 9 -11.21 0.50 1.09
C VAL A 9 -10.79 1.86 0.55
N ASP A 10 -9.95 1.86 -0.47
CA ASP A 10 -9.41 3.10 -1.03
C ASP A 10 -9.33 2.99 -2.56
N PRO A 11 -10.48 3.01 -3.23
CA PRO A 11 -10.48 2.82 -4.68
C PRO A 11 -9.74 3.91 -5.45
N ASP A 12 -9.73 5.14 -4.93
CA ASP A 12 -9.04 6.22 -5.60
C ASP A 12 -7.53 6.09 -5.50
N GLY A 13 -7.05 5.49 -4.42
CA GLY A 13 -5.62 5.29 -4.19
C GLY A 13 -5.10 3.95 -4.68
N HIS A 14 -5.98 3.06 -5.10
CA HIS A 14 -5.61 1.71 -5.52
C HIS A 14 -6.26 1.41 -6.87
N ARG A 15 -5.59 1.77 -7.93
CA ARG A 15 -6.14 1.61 -9.29
C ARG A 15 -5.58 0.35 -9.94
N VAL A 16 -6.45 -0.49 -10.44
CA VAL A 16 -6.03 -1.68 -11.19
C VAL A 16 -5.54 -1.23 -12.56
N VAL A 17 -4.28 -1.50 -12.85
CA VAL A 17 -3.64 -1.12 -14.11
C VAL A 17 -3.74 -2.26 -15.10
N LEU A 18 -3.63 -3.49 -14.60
CA LEU A 18 -3.70 -4.68 -15.43
C LEU A 18 -4.18 -5.84 -14.56
N GLU A 19 -5.04 -6.67 -15.13
CA GLU A 19 -5.51 -7.86 -14.43
C GLU A 19 -5.78 -8.97 -15.43
N ASN A 20 -5.35 -10.17 -15.09
CA ASN A 20 -5.67 -11.36 -15.86
C ASN A 20 -5.78 -12.55 -14.89
N ASP A 21 -5.82 -13.77 -15.41
CA ASP A 21 -6.03 -14.95 -14.58
C ASP A 21 -4.84 -15.25 -13.65
N HIS A 22 -3.71 -14.60 -13.87
CA HIS A 22 -2.48 -14.90 -13.14
C HIS A 22 -2.05 -13.79 -12.20
N VAL A 23 -2.24 -12.54 -12.59
CA VAL A 23 -1.72 -11.40 -11.84
C VAL A 23 -2.69 -10.23 -11.86
N ARG A 24 -2.55 -9.38 -10.85
CA ARG A 24 -3.20 -8.08 -10.80
C ARG A 24 -2.14 -7.05 -10.46
N ILE A 25 -2.05 -6.01 -11.26
CA ILE A 25 -1.10 -4.92 -11.03
C ILE A 25 -1.88 -3.70 -10.58
N LEU A 26 -1.54 -3.19 -9.41
CA LEU A 26 -2.15 -2.00 -8.85
C LEU A 26 -1.18 -0.86 -8.88
N GLU A 27 -1.69 0.32 -9.22
CA GLU A 27 -0.99 1.56 -8.96
C GLU A 27 -1.54 2.08 -7.64
N VAL A 28 -0.66 2.29 -6.66
CA VAL A 28 -1.05 2.76 -5.34
C VAL A 28 -0.54 4.19 -5.16
N ARG A 29 -1.44 5.07 -4.78
CA ARG A 29 -1.13 6.46 -4.50
C ARG A 29 -1.52 6.77 -3.06
N VAL A 30 -0.60 7.37 -2.33
CA VAL A 30 -0.84 7.71 -0.93
C VAL A 30 -0.46 9.17 -0.69
N ALA A 31 -1.17 9.78 0.24
CA ALA A 31 -0.92 11.16 0.64
C ALA A 31 -0.47 11.18 2.09
N GLU A 32 0.43 12.09 2.40
CA GLU A 32 0.91 12.26 3.77
C GLU A 32 -0.26 12.54 4.70
N GLY A 33 -0.29 11.84 5.83
CA GLY A 33 -1.37 11.97 6.80
C GLY A 33 -2.60 11.11 6.53
N GLN A 34 -2.65 10.45 5.38
CA GLN A 34 -3.76 9.59 5.04
C GLN A 34 -3.80 8.37 5.96
N GLU A 35 -5.00 7.97 6.34
CA GLU A 35 -5.21 6.76 7.14
C GLU A 35 -6.13 5.83 6.38
N LEU A 36 -5.76 4.56 6.33
CA LEU A 36 -6.57 3.53 5.70
C LEU A 36 -7.00 2.54 6.76
N PRO A 37 -8.30 2.24 6.86
CA PRO A 37 -8.76 1.23 7.80
C PRO A 37 -8.22 -0.14 7.41
N ILE A 38 -8.40 -1.11 8.29
CA ILE A 38 -7.87 -2.43 8.04
C ILE A 38 -8.41 -2.99 6.73
N HIS A 39 -7.50 -3.55 5.95
CA HIS A 39 -7.81 -4.13 4.65
C HIS A 39 -6.81 -5.24 4.39
N PHE A 40 -7.02 -6.01 3.34
CA PHE A 40 -6.08 -7.08 3.03
C PHE A 40 -5.47 -6.91 1.65
N HIS A 41 -4.30 -7.51 1.51
CA HIS A 41 -3.62 -7.66 0.23
C HIS A 41 -3.25 -9.13 0.06
N PRO A 42 -3.45 -9.69 -1.14
CA PRO A 42 -2.89 -11.00 -1.43
C PRO A 42 -1.37 -10.92 -1.55
N PRO A 43 -0.67 -12.06 -1.65
CA PRO A 43 0.78 -12.03 -1.88
C PRO A 43 1.11 -11.18 -3.09
N ARG A 44 2.14 -10.36 -2.97
CA ARG A 44 2.44 -9.40 -4.02
C ARG A 44 3.89 -8.96 -4.04
N ALA A 45 4.37 -8.60 -5.21
CA ALA A 45 5.60 -7.85 -5.36
C ALA A 45 5.27 -6.37 -5.30
N VAL A 46 6.10 -5.59 -4.65
CA VAL A 46 5.93 -4.15 -4.52
C VAL A 46 7.14 -3.46 -5.12
N VAL A 47 6.89 -2.48 -5.98
CA VAL A 47 7.94 -1.64 -6.54
C VAL A 47 7.63 -0.21 -6.15
N ALA A 48 8.55 0.43 -5.44
CA ALA A 48 8.38 1.81 -5.05
C ALA A 48 8.79 2.73 -6.19
N ILE A 49 7.89 3.61 -6.60
CA ILE A 49 8.17 4.61 -7.62
C ILE A 49 8.63 5.91 -6.97
N GLY A 50 8.04 6.25 -5.83
CA GLY A 50 8.43 7.40 -5.05
C GLY A 50 8.83 7.02 -3.65
N SER A 51 9.25 8.00 -2.86
CA SER A 51 9.61 7.77 -1.46
C SER A 51 8.38 7.81 -0.58
N TYR A 52 8.30 6.90 0.38
CA TYR A 52 7.21 6.96 1.35
C TYR A 52 7.59 6.26 2.64
N ARG A 53 6.90 6.62 3.71
CA ARG A 53 7.04 5.97 5.01
C ARG A 53 5.65 5.71 5.56
N LEU A 54 5.40 4.48 5.96
CA LEU A 54 4.11 4.05 6.45
C LEU A 54 4.25 3.46 7.85
N ARG A 55 3.19 3.64 8.66
CA ARG A 55 3.02 2.90 9.90
C ARG A 55 1.94 1.87 9.62
N SER A 56 2.31 0.62 9.69
CA SER A 56 1.43 -0.50 9.40
C SER A 56 1.15 -1.26 10.68
N VAL A 57 -0.12 -1.54 10.94
CA VAL A 57 -0.54 -2.31 12.12
C VAL A 57 -1.32 -3.51 11.60
N ASP A 58 -0.84 -4.71 11.88
CA ASP A 58 -1.48 -5.92 11.40
C ASP A 58 -2.67 -6.33 12.27
N ALA A 59 -3.32 -7.43 11.92
CA ALA A 59 -4.50 -7.89 12.62
C ALA A 59 -4.22 -8.30 14.06
N ASP A 60 -2.97 -8.60 14.39
CA ASP A 60 -2.56 -8.96 15.74
C ASP A 60 -2.13 -7.74 16.57
N GLY A 61 -2.11 -6.58 15.97
CA GLY A 61 -1.71 -5.34 16.65
C GLY A 61 -0.22 -5.05 16.56
N ASP A 62 0.53 -5.85 15.81
CA ASP A 62 1.96 -5.62 15.63
C ASP A 62 2.18 -4.43 14.70
N VAL A 63 3.11 -3.57 15.08
CA VAL A 63 3.39 -2.32 14.36
C VAL A 63 4.70 -2.45 13.60
N GLU A 64 4.69 -2.03 12.35
CA GLU A 64 5.88 -2.00 11.52
C GLU A 64 5.98 -0.64 10.83
N ILE A 65 7.17 -0.09 10.78
CA ILE A 65 7.44 1.12 10.01
C ILE A 65 8.09 0.69 8.70
N ILE A 66 7.44 1.03 7.61
CA ILE A 66 7.90 0.66 6.27
C ILE A 66 8.41 1.91 5.58
N ASP A 67 9.67 1.88 5.19
CA ASP A 67 10.36 3.01 4.59
C ASP A 67 10.88 2.57 3.23
N ARG A 68 10.48 3.28 2.18
CA ARG A 68 10.83 2.92 0.81
C ARG A 68 11.34 4.13 0.05
N ARG A 69 12.25 3.86 -0.90
CA ARG A 69 12.78 4.85 -1.82
C ARG A 69 12.47 4.41 -3.25
N PRO A 70 12.52 5.34 -4.22
CA PRO A 70 12.31 4.96 -5.61
C PRO A 70 13.22 3.82 -6.02
N GLY A 71 12.65 2.81 -6.64
CA GLY A 71 13.38 1.64 -7.09
C GLY A 71 13.44 0.49 -6.11
N ASP A 72 13.01 0.69 -4.86
CA ASP A 72 12.96 -0.42 -3.91
C ASP A 72 11.95 -1.47 -4.36
N VAL A 73 12.33 -2.72 -4.26
CA VAL A 73 11.49 -3.85 -4.66
C VAL A 73 11.41 -4.83 -3.49
N GLY A 74 10.22 -5.31 -3.22
CA GLY A 74 10.03 -6.30 -2.18
C GLY A 74 8.91 -7.26 -2.49
N TRP A 75 8.86 -8.35 -1.76
CA TRP A 75 7.77 -9.31 -1.81
C TRP A 75 7.07 -9.31 -0.46
N THR A 76 5.74 -9.31 -0.47
CA THR A 76 4.94 -9.40 0.74
C THR A 76 3.95 -10.53 0.57
N ASP A 77 3.90 -11.42 1.55
CA ASP A 77 2.87 -12.46 1.58
C ASP A 77 1.53 -11.85 1.94
N HIS A 78 0.49 -12.67 1.96
CA HIS A 78 -0.84 -12.21 2.34
C HIS A 78 -0.76 -11.37 3.62
N GLU A 79 -1.41 -10.23 3.61
CA GLU A 79 -1.31 -9.27 4.70
C GLU A 79 -2.65 -8.62 4.97
N GLU A 80 -3.00 -8.49 6.26
CA GLU A 80 -4.11 -7.67 6.70
C GLU A 80 -3.55 -6.60 7.61
N HIS A 81 -3.82 -5.34 7.29
CA HIS A 81 -3.27 -4.24 8.07
C HIS A 81 -4.09 -2.96 7.93
N GLU A 82 -3.95 -2.08 8.92
CA GLU A 82 -4.33 -0.69 8.78
C GLU A 82 -3.06 0.12 8.59
N VAL A 83 -3.16 1.24 7.88
CA VAL A 83 -2.00 2.01 7.48
C VAL A 83 -2.21 3.47 7.75
N ARG A 84 -1.17 4.12 8.27
CA ARG A 84 -1.09 5.57 8.34
C ARG A 84 0.12 6.02 7.54
N VAL A 85 -0.08 6.96 6.63
CA VAL A 85 0.99 7.46 5.80
C VAL A 85 1.71 8.58 6.55
N LEU A 86 2.95 8.33 6.96
CA LEU A 86 3.75 9.30 7.71
C LEU A 86 4.41 10.28 6.77
N ILE A 87 4.95 9.78 5.64
CA ILE A 87 5.54 10.59 4.60
C ILE A 87 5.11 9.97 3.28
N GLY A 88 4.52 10.76 2.41
CA GLY A 88 4.08 10.26 1.11
C GLY A 88 4.39 11.24 0.03
N ARG A 89 5.26 10.82 -0.86
CA ARG A 89 5.59 11.66 -1.94
C ARG A 89 5.50 10.93 -3.19
N SER A 90 5.26 9.66 -3.12
CA SER A 90 5.31 8.83 -4.28
C SER A 90 4.43 9.30 -5.36
N THR A 91 3.45 9.95 -4.97
CA THR A 91 2.51 10.23 -5.90
C THR A 91 2.62 11.51 -6.48
N ARG A 92 3.20 12.31 -5.83
CA ARG A 92 3.07 13.47 -6.20
C ARG A 92 4.04 14.00 -6.23
N SER A 93 4.51 13.72 -6.32
CA SER A 93 5.36 14.24 -6.34
C SER A 93 5.44 15.45 -6.40
N ARG A 94 5.25 15.94 -6.12
CA ARG A 94 5.19 17.04 -6.06
C ARG A 94 6.17 17.56 -5.85
N SER A 95 6.51 17.60 -5.97
CA SER A 95 7.25 18.06 -5.78
C SER A 95 7.82 18.75 -5.61
N ARG A 96 8.08 19.04 -5.62
CA ARG A 96 8.57 19.63 -5.37
C ARG A 96 9.13 20.02 -5.80
#